data_d199404ee4868dd427f7416b126441a1
#
_entry.id   d199404ee4868dd427f7416b126441a1
#
_cell.length_a   1.000
_cell.length_b   1.000
_cell.length_c   1.000
_cell.angle_alpha   90.00
_cell.angle_beta   90.00
_cell.angle_gamma   90.00
#
_symmetry.space_group_name_H-M   'P 1'
#
loop_
_entity.id
_entity.type
_entity.pdbx_description
1 polymer ?
#
loop_
_entity_poly.entity_id
_entity_poly.type
_entity_poly.pdbx_seq_one_letter_code
_entity_poly.pdbx_strand_id
1 'polypeptide(L)'
;LTKKLQEEGIAIQFEDGITEEISALDKAETLVIFTPAIKELQILDYFNQQGFSVLKRAKVLGMVTENTECIAVAGTHGKTTTSCLVAHLCKEAGLPFSAFLGGISENFGSNFMFNGNQYSVLEADEYDRSFLNLSPDWAVITSTDADHLDIYGDKETIEQGFEDFANLVPDDRQLFVRKGIKITRNAQTYAVNDKADYYSDNLQMKGEKISFDFHTKDGETHQFEWEIPGIHNVENATGALALLHHLGVDFEVLKKAIAGFKGIKRRYTRHKFADGKIYVDDYAHHPTELNAVINSIREFNPDKKLLVVFQPHLFSRTKDFADGFAESLSKADELLLLDIYPARELQENFSEITSEWLLEKVNLQNKEVSTLAAAFDKIKSKDFDVLLTVGAGNIDTLYDGIVEWLENR
;
A
#
# COMPACT_ATOMS: atom_id res chain seq x y z
N LEU A 1 4.29 -3.10 -17.72
CA LEU A 1 4.11 -1.65 -17.77
C LEU A 1 4.74 -1.05 -19.04
N THR A 2 6.06 -1.24 -19.26
CA THR A 2 6.82 -0.65 -20.38
C THR A 2 6.21 -0.95 -21.76
N LYS A 3 5.81 -2.21 -22.02
CA LYS A 3 5.14 -2.57 -23.29
C LYS A 3 3.83 -1.80 -23.49
N LYS A 4 3.02 -1.66 -22.44
CA LYS A 4 1.76 -0.92 -22.49
C LYS A 4 1.98 0.55 -22.81
N LEU A 5 3.00 1.19 -22.22
CA LEU A 5 3.35 2.58 -22.52
C LEU A 5 3.82 2.75 -23.97
N GLN A 6 4.59 1.79 -24.52
CA GLN A 6 4.98 1.78 -25.92
C GLN A 6 3.77 1.63 -26.86
N GLU A 7 2.82 0.76 -26.51
CA GLU A 7 1.56 0.59 -27.26
C GLU A 7 0.69 1.86 -27.23
N GLU A 8 0.79 2.66 -26.19
CA GLU A 8 0.18 3.99 -26.06
C GLU A 8 0.94 5.10 -26.81
N GLY A 9 2.05 4.77 -27.48
CA GLY A 9 2.85 5.72 -28.30
C GLY A 9 3.91 6.47 -27.50
N ILE A 10 4.20 6.07 -26.26
CA ILE A 10 5.24 6.69 -25.45
C ILE A 10 6.61 6.12 -25.85
N ALA A 11 7.53 6.99 -26.28
CA ALA A 11 8.90 6.60 -26.57
C ALA A 11 9.64 6.21 -25.27
N ILE A 12 10.35 5.09 -25.30
CA ILE A 12 11.07 4.58 -24.13
C ILE A 12 12.51 4.33 -24.51
N GLN A 13 13.41 4.96 -23.76
CA GLN A 13 14.84 4.72 -23.82
C GLN A 13 15.28 3.87 -22.61
N PHE A 14 16.02 2.80 -22.84
CA PHE A 14 16.49 1.90 -21.79
C PHE A 14 17.93 2.19 -21.34
N GLU A 15 18.68 2.91 -22.16
CA GLU A 15 20.07 3.23 -21.87
C GLU A 15 20.20 4.68 -21.41
N ASP A 16 21.10 4.92 -20.46
CA ASP A 16 21.43 6.26 -20.02
C ASP A 16 22.36 6.93 -21.05
N GLY A 17 21.81 7.84 -21.82
CA GLY A 17 22.55 8.54 -22.89
C GLY A 17 21.74 9.66 -23.52
N ILE A 18 22.44 10.59 -24.17
CA ILE A 18 21.84 11.75 -24.84
C ILE A 18 21.75 11.43 -26.33
N THR A 19 20.54 11.16 -26.82
CA THR A 19 20.26 10.94 -28.24
C THR A 19 20.12 12.26 -29.00
N GLU A 20 20.09 12.20 -30.33
CA GLU A 20 19.81 13.37 -31.16
C GLU A 20 18.41 13.96 -30.87
N GLU A 21 17.43 13.09 -30.61
CA GLU A 21 16.06 13.50 -30.25
C GLU A 21 16.02 14.28 -28.94
N ILE A 22 16.75 13.79 -27.90
CA ILE A 22 16.87 14.50 -26.61
C ILE A 22 17.58 15.85 -26.80
N SER A 23 18.62 15.90 -27.62
CA SER A 23 19.38 17.12 -27.85
C SER A 23 18.57 18.17 -28.62
N ALA A 24 17.55 17.74 -29.38
CA ALA A 24 16.68 18.61 -30.18
C ALA A 24 15.46 19.16 -29.41
N LEU A 25 15.26 18.73 -28.12
CA LEU A 25 14.11 19.18 -27.32
C LEU A 25 14.15 20.69 -27.07
N ASP A 26 13.01 21.37 -27.23
CA ASP A 26 12.84 22.75 -26.84
C ASP A 26 12.68 22.90 -25.33
N LYS A 27 13.55 23.67 -24.71
CA LYS A 27 13.57 23.90 -23.26
C LYS A 27 12.31 24.57 -22.71
N ALA A 28 11.70 25.44 -23.53
CA ALA A 28 10.49 26.16 -23.14
C ALA A 28 9.24 25.29 -23.14
N GLU A 29 9.25 24.21 -23.93
CA GLU A 29 8.14 23.30 -24.10
C GLU A 29 8.36 21.95 -23.39
N THR A 30 9.51 21.76 -22.71
CA THR A 30 9.89 20.48 -22.12
C THR A 30 9.96 20.60 -20.60
N LEU A 31 9.18 19.76 -19.92
CA LEU A 31 9.26 19.51 -18.48
C LEU A 31 9.91 18.14 -18.22
N VAL A 32 11.01 18.13 -17.51
CA VAL A 32 11.70 16.90 -17.08
C VAL A 32 11.22 16.50 -15.70
N ILE A 33 10.73 15.27 -15.56
CA ILE A 33 10.21 14.75 -14.30
C ILE A 33 11.06 13.56 -13.87
N PHE A 34 11.56 13.57 -12.63
CA PHE A 34 12.32 12.46 -12.07
C PHE A 34 11.78 11.99 -10.71
N THR A 35 12.16 10.77 -10.31
CA THR A 35 11.84 10.22 -8.98
C THR A 35 13.11 10.13 -8.12
N PRO A 36 13.00 10.21 -6.77
CA PRO A 36 14.15 10.08 -5.86
C PRO A 36 14.89 8.74 -5.94
N ALA A 37 14.26 7.72 -6.52
CA ALA A 37 14.92 6.43 -6.77
C ALA A 37 16.09 6.52 -7.75
N ILE A 38 16.10 7.56 -8.59
CA ILE A 38 17.16 7.84 -9.57
C ILE A 38 18.17 8.76 -8.91
N LYS A 39 19.38 8.26 -8.68
CA LYS A 39 20.43 9.02 -7.98
C LYS A 39 21.45 9.65 -8.95
N GLU A 40 21.86 8.91 -9.96
CA GLU A 40 22.93 9.31 -10.88
C GLU A 40 22.58 8.84 -12.29
N LEU A 41 22.23 9.77 -13.18
CA LEU A 41 22.04 9.52 -14.61
C LEU A 41 22.63 10.66 -15.42
N GLN A 42 23.40 10.31 -16.47
CA GLN A 42 24.00 11.29 -17.41
C GLN A 42 22.92 12.16 -18.06
N ILE A 43 21.78 11.57 -18.38
CA ILE A 43 20.66 12.31 -18.98
C ILE A 43 20.08 13.35 -18.02
N LEU A 44 20.01 13.06 -16.73
CA LEU A 44 19.51 14.00 -15.72
C LEU A 44 20.48 15.16 -15.51
N ASP A 45 21.79 14.87 -15.47
CA ASP A 45 22.85 15.89 -15.42
C ASP A 45 22.83 16.78 -16.65
N TYR A 46 22.64 16.21 -17.84
CA TYR A 46 22.50 16.95 -19.08
C TYR A 46 21.34 17.96 -19.01
N PHE A 47 20.13 17.52 -18.61
CA PHE A 47 18.98 18.41 -18.50
C PHE A 47 19.21 19.57 -17.52
N ASN A 48 19.82 19.27 -16.36
CA ASN A 48 20.18 20.29 -15.37
C ASN A 48 21.19 21.30 -15.94
N GLN A 49 22.26 20.81 -16.56
CA GLN A 49 23.32 21.66 -17.16
C GLN A 49 22.81 22.51 -18.33
N GLN A 50 21.89 21.95 -19.11
CA GLN A 50 21.27 22.67 -20.22
C GLN A 50 20.20 23.67 -19.76
N GLY A 51 19.80 23.69 -18.50
CA GLY A 51 18.82 24.61 -17.93
C GLY A 51 17.37 24.30 -18.31
N PHE A 52 17.03 23.01 -18.46
CA PHE A 52 15.63 22.56 -18.56
C PHE A 52 14.92 22.72 -17.23
N SER A 53 13.59 22.77 -17.25
CA SER A 53 12.77 22.68 -16.05
C SER A 53 12.76 21.23 -15.56
N VAL A 54 13.53 20.95 -14.48
CA VAL A 54 13.68 19.60 -13.89
C VAL A 54 13.00 19.58 -12.53
N LEU A 55 11.94 18.78 -12.39
CA LEU A 55 11.13 18.71 -11.18
C LEU A 55 11.00 17.27 -10.64
N LYS A 56 10.94 17.13 -9.31
CA LYS A 56 10.56 15.87 -8.68
C LYS A 56 9.11 15.51 -9.02
N ARG A 57 8.83 14.22 -9.24
CA ARG A 57 7.47 13.70 -9.51
C ARG A 57 6.44 14.19 -8.48
N ALA A 58 6.80 14.22 -7.19
CA ALA A 58 5.91 14.71 -6.13
C ALA A 58 5.53 16.19 -6.31
N LYS A 59 6.46 17.04 -6.76
CA LYS A 59 6.20 18.44 -7.05
C LYS A 59 5.22 18.60 -8.23
N VAL A 60 5.43 17.82 -9.29
CA VAL A 60 4.54 17.86 -10.47
C VAL A 60 3.15 17.33 -10.09
N LEU A 61 3.06 16.30 -9.24
CA LEU A 61 1.78 15.80 -8.74
C LEU A 61 1.02 16.91 -7.97
N GLY A 62 1.71 17.67 -7.11
CA GLY A 62 1.13 18.85 -6.45
C GLY A 62 0.58 19.85 -7.46
N MET A 63 1.36 20.21 -8.49
CA MET A 63 0.93 21.15 -9.55
C MET A 63 -0.30 20.64 -10.33
N VAL A 64 -0.36 19.34 -10.65
CA VAL A 64 -1.50 18.74 -11.36
C VAL A 64 -2.80 18.84 -10.55
N THR A 65 -2.70 18.85 -9.23
CA THR A 65 -3.85 18.85 -8.32
C THR A 65 -4.24 20.23 -7.79
N GLU A 66 -3.47 21.28 -8.09
CA GLU A 66 -3.72 22.67 -7.62
C GLU A 66 -5.12 23.22 -7.97
N ASN A 67 -5.74 22.74 -9.05
CA ASN A 67 -7.05 23.24 -9.50
C ASN A 67 -8.20 22.26 -9.21
N THR A 68 -8.01 21.36 -8.26
CA THR A 68 -9.01 20.38 -7.83
C THR A 68 -9.12 20.40 -6.32
N GLU A 69 -10.22 19.90 -5.76
CA GLU A 69 -10.27 19.60 -4.32
C GLU A 69 -9.42 18.36 -4.04
N CYS A 70 -8.25 18.55 -3.44
CA CYS A 70 -7.28 17.50 -3.20
C CYS A 70 -7.63 16.68 -1.94
N ILE A 71 -7.91 15.39 -2.12
CA ILE A 71 -8.12 14.40 -1.06
C ILE A 71 -6.83 13.58 -0.91
N ALA A 72 -6.07 13.82 0.14
CA ALA A 72 -4.80 13.17 0.37
C ALA A 72 -4.87 12.14 1.50
N VAL A 73 -4.38 10.92 1.25
CA VAL A 73 -4.31 9.86 2.25
C VAL A 73 -2.87 9.63 2.65
N ALA A 74 -2.52 9.96 3.88
CA ALA A 74 -1.18 9.83 4.46
C ALA A 74 -1.14 8.75 5.56
N GLY A 75 0.06 8.32 5.90
CA GLY A 75 0.32 7.36 6.99
C GLY A 75 1.36 6.33 6.62
N THR A 76 2.07 5.77 7.57
CA THR A 76 3.07 4.73 7.33
C THR A 76 2.44 3.44 6.78
N HIS A 77 1.24 3.09 7.24
CA HIS A 77 0.46 1.93 6.80
C HIS A 77 -0.95 2.34 6.38
N GLY A 78 -1.59 1.56 5.49
CA GLY A 78 -2.99 1.76 5.08
C GLY A 78 -3.22 2.79 3.97
N LYS A 79 -2.23 3.60 3.57
CA LYS A 79 -2.35 4.62 2.50
C LYS A 79 -3.01 4.11 1.23
N THR A 80 -2.41 3.07 0.63
CA THR A 80 -2.87 2.52 -0.65
C THR A 80 -4.28 1.96 -0.56
N THR A 81 -4.59 1.24 0.51
CA THR A 81 -5.93 0.68 0.71
C THR A 81 -6.97 1.78 0.85
N THR A 82 -6.69 2.77 1.69
CA THR A 82 -7.63 3.87 1.96
C THR A 82 -7.80 4.75 0.71
N SER A 83 -6.72 5.13 0.01
CA SER A 83 -6.82 5.95 -1.20
C SER A 83 -7.55 5.24 -2.35
N CYS A 84 -7.28 3.94 -2.56
CA CYS A 84 -8.02 3.13 -3.54
C CYS A 84 -9.51 3.00 -3.17
N LEU A 85 -9.81 2.82 -1.89
CA LEU A 85 -11.19 2.75 -1.41
C LEU A 85 -11.90 4.10 -1.59
N VAL A 86 -11.30 5.22 -1.19
CA VAL A 86 -11.84 6.57 -1.42
C VAL A 86 -12.12 6.80 -2.90
N ALA A 87 -11.18 6.47 -3.79
CA ALA A 87 -11.38 6.60 -5.23
C ALA A 87 -12.54 5.73 -5.75
N HIS A 88 -12.67 4.49 -5.24
CA HIS A 88 -13.78 3.63 -5.57
C HIS A 88 -15.13 4.19 -5.08
N LEU A 89 -15.17 4.67 -3.84
CA LEU A 89 -16.37 5.29 -3.27
C LEU A 89 -16.78 6.56 -4.04
N CYS A 90 -15.81 7.42 -4.44
CA CYS A 90 -16.07 8.57 -5.29
C CYS A 90 -16.68 8.16 -6.64
N LYS A 91 -16.16 7.10 -7.27
CA LYS A 91 -16.69 6.57 -8.53
C LYS A 91 -18.15 6.13 -8.39
N GLU A 92 -18.44 5.30 -7.39
CA GLU A 92 -19.78 4.75 -7.16
C GLU A 92 -20.78 5.84 -6.72
N ALA A 93 -20.29 6.90 -6.07
CA ALA A 93 -21.08 8.09 -5.74
C ALA A 93 -21.29 9.03 -6.95
N GLY A 94 -20.69 8.77 -8.11
CA GLY A 94 -20.80 9.62 -9.29
C GLY A 94 -20.05 10.96 -9.15
N LEU A 95 -19.12 11.08 -8.21
CA LEU A 95 -18.32 12.30 -8.06
C LEU A 95 -17.29 12.41 -9.20
N PRO A 96 -17.10 13.59 -9.81
CA PRO A 96 -16.06 13.79 -10.82
C PRO A 96 -14.68 13.84 -10.17
N PHE A 97 -13.81 12.86 -10.46
CA PHE A 97 -12.49 12.80 -9.82
C PHE A 97 -11.39 12.27 -10.74
N SER A 98 -10.15 12.56 -10.37
CA SER A 98 -8.95 11.84 -10.79
C SER A 98 -8.31 11.15 -9.59
N ALA A 99 -7.64 10.01 -9.80
CA ALA A 99 -6.96 9.30 -8.72
C ALA A 99 -5.55 8.90 -9.13
N PHE A 100 -4.60 9.12 -8.20
CA PHE A 100 -3.18 8.75 -8.31
C PHE A 100 -2.85 7.85 -7.12
N LEU A 101 -2.81 6.53 -7.37
CA LEU A 101 -2.80 5.51 -6.34
C LEU A 101 -1.44 4.81 -6.26
N GLY A 102 -1.05 4.35 -5.08
CA GLY A 102 0.19 3.63 -4.84
C GLY A 102 0.18 2.17 -5.32
N GLY A 103 -1.00 1.62 -5.63
CA GLY A 103 -1.18 0.25 -6.09
C GLY A 103 -2.23 0.13 -7.18
N ILE A 104 -2.26 -1.02 -7.86
CA ILE A 104 -3.25 -1.31 -8.91
C ILE A 104 -4.56 -1.72 -8.25
N SER A 105 -5.59 -0.88 -8.37
CA SER A 105 -6.94 -1.22 -7.91
C SER A 105 -7.55 -2.30 -8.79
N GLU A 106 -8.10 -3.35 -8.19
CA GLU A 106 -8.81 -4.42 -8.93
C GLU A 106 -10.09 -3.90 -9.60
N ASN A 107 -10.75 -2.88 -9.02
CA ASN A 107 -11.93 -2.26 -9.61
C ASN A 107 -11.61 -1.42 -10.86
N PHE A 108 -10.40 -0.89 -10.98
CA PHE A 108 -9.99 -0.02 -12.08
C PHE A 108 -9.03 -0.70 -13.08
N GLY A 109 -8.35 -1.79 -12.64
CA GLY A 109 -7.26 -2.40 -13.40
C GLY A 109 -6.04 -1.49 -13.58
N SER A 110 -5.93 -0.42 -12.78
CA SER A 110 -4.91 0.63 -12.89
C SER A 110 -4.61 1.25 -11.53
N ASN A 111 -3.47 1.92 -11.44
CA ASN A 111 -3.13 2.84 -10.35
C ASN A 111 -3.41 4.32 -10.69
N PHE A 112 -4.01 4.57 -11.83
CA PHE A 112 -4.49 5.88 -12.27
C PHE A 112 -5.93 5.75 -12.77
N MET A 113 -6.79 6.70 -12.40
CA MET A 113 -8.16 6.81 -12.88
C MET A 113 -8.48 8.28 -13.17
N PHE A 114 -9.14 8.52 -14.29
CA PHE A 114 -9.68 9.83 -14.63
C PHE A 114 -11.19 9.72 -14.91
N ASN A 115 -11.99 10.39 -14.11
CA ASN A 115 -13.45 10.47 -14.24
C ASN A 115 -13.95 11.91 -13.99
N GLY A 116 -13.13 12.89 -14.28
CA GLY A 116 -13.39 14.30 -14.05
C GLY A 116 -12.32 14.95 -13.18
N ASN A 117 -12.48 16.23 -12.90
CA ASN A 117 -11.46 17.09 -12.29
C ASN A 117 -11.99 17.94 -11.11
N GLN A 118 -13.10 17.57 -10.49
CA GLN A 118 -13.55 18.24 -9.26
C GLN A 118 -12.65 17.83 -8.09
N TYR A 119 -12.42 16.52 -7.92
CA TYR A 119 -11.59 15.97 -6.86
C TYR A 119 -10.31 15.33 -7.42
N SER A 120 -9.25 15.36 -6.65
CA SER A 120 -8.05 14.54 -6.87
C SER A 120 -7.79 13.67 -5.65
N VAL A 121 -7.86 12.35 -5.81
CA VAL A 121 -7.57 11.39 -4.74
C VAL A 121 -6.13 10.93 -4.85
N LEU A 122 -5.33 11.17 -3.82
CA LEU A 122 -3.89 10.93 -3.82
C LEU A 122 -3.44 10.05 -2.67
N GLU A 123 -2.50 9.17 -2.94
CA GLU A 123 -1.65 8.61 -1.90
C GLU A 123 -0.53 9.60 -1.56
N ALA A 124 -0.55 10.12 -0.34
CA ALA A 124 0.41 11.11 0.17
C ALA A 124 1.58 10.37 0.84
N ASP A 125 2.67 10.17 0.08
CA ASP A 125 3.82 9.40 0.50
C ASP A 125 4.74 10.24 1.39
N GLU A 126 5.00 9.75 2.61
CA GLU A 126 5.93 10.39 3.57
C GLU A 126 7.39 10.23 3.17
N TYR A 127 7.73 9.25 2.31
CA TYR A 127 9.10 9.05 1.85
C TYR A 127 9.68 10.33 1.25
N ASP A 128 10.90 10.72 1.66
CA ASP A 128 11.57 11.97 1.27
C ASP A 128 10.71 13.23 1.52
N ARG A 129 9.78 13.17 2.48
CA ARG A 129 8.79 14.23 2.79
C ARG A 129 7.99 14.68 1.57
N SER A 130 7.78 13.77 0.61
CA SER A 130 7.11 14.07 -0.66
C SER A 130 5.70 14.61 -0.49
N PHE A 131 4.97 14.17 0.53
CA PHE A 131 3.61 14.62 0.85
C PHE A 131 3.52 16.12 1.21
N LEU A 132 4.61 16.77 1.64
CA LEU A 132 4.64 18.20 1.90
C LEU A 132 4.63 19.07 0.63
N ASN A 133 4.74 18.47 -0.56
CA ASN A 133 4.56 19.18 -1.83
C ASN A 133 3.10 19.27 -2.27
N LEU A 134 2.18 18.65 -1.53
CA LEU A 134 0.75 18.67 -1.82
C LEU A 134 0.07 19.86 -1.16
N SER A 135 -1.11 20.23 -1.66
CA SER A 135 -2.01 21.21 -1.06
C SER A 135 -3.37 20.53 -0.80
N PRO A 136 -3.45 19.69 0.26
CA PRO A 136 -4.66 18.93 0.52
C PRO A 136 -5.79 19.82 1.06
N ASP A 137 -6.98 19.76 0.44
CA ASP A 137 -8.20 20.30 1.01
C ASP A 137 -8.77 19.32 2.05
N TRP A 138 -8.63 18.02 1.79
CA TRP A 138 -9.08 16.94 2.66
C TRP A 138 -7.94 15.97 2.94
N ALA A 139 -7.81 15.51 4.17
CA ALA A 139 -6.81 14.50 4.49
C ALA A 139 -7.32 13.41 5.42
N VAL A 140 -6.83 12.18 5.18
CA VAL A 140 -6.96 11.05 6.10
C VAL A 140 -5.56 10.62 6.53
N ILE A 141 -5.30 10.58 7.84
CA ILE A 141 -4.03 10.06 8.41
C ILE A 141 -4.33 8.71 9.07
N THR A 142 -3.73 7.64 8.52
CA THR A 142 -4.03 6.26 8.89
C THR A 142 -3.13 5.70 9.98
N SER A 143 -1.84 6.06 9.98
CA SER A 143 -0.86 5.65 10.98
C SER A 143 0.37 6.57 10.95
N THR A 144 1.15 6.58 12.05
CA THR A 144 2.41 7.31 12.17
C THR A 144 3.48 6.43 12.84
N ASP A 145 3.48 5.14 12.52
CA ASP A 145 4.46 4.20 13.04
C ASP A 145 5.85 4.54 12.51
N ALA A 146 6.89 4.15 13.24
CA ALA A 146 8.25 4.39 12.83
C ALA A 146 8.60 3.50 11.61
N ASP A 147 8.65 4.08 10.44
CA ASP A 147 9.17 3.49 9.19
C ASP A 147 10.13 4.51 8.54
N HIS A 148 10.91 4.06 7.56
CA HIS A 148 11.87 4.92 6.85
C HIS A 148 12.85 5.67 7.76
N LEU A 149 13.33 4.99 8.82
CA LEU A 149 14.30 5.56 9.77
C LEU A 149 15.63 5.95 9.10
N ASP A 150 15.95 5.38 7.94
CA ASP A 150 17.07 5.76 7.08
C ASP A 150 16.94 7.21 6.55
N ILE A 151 15.72 7.74 6.45
CA ILE A 151 15.43 9.09 5.98
C ILE A 151 15.16 10.05 7.13
N TYR A 152 14.36 9.62 8.09
CA TYR A 152 13.89 10.47 9.19
C TYR A 152 14.84 10.48 10.40
N GLY A 153 15.65 9.46 10.57
CA GLY A 153 16.59 9.31 11.67
C GLY A 153 15.95 8.81 12.96
N ASP A 154 14.85 9.39 13.38
CA ASP A 154 14.13 9.03 14.61
C ASP A 154 12.60 9.15 14.45
N LYS A 155 11.88 8.64 15.46
CA LYS A 155 10.41 8.64 15.49
C LYS A 155 9.83 10.06 15.63
N GLU A 156 10.48 10.90 16.40
CA GLU A 156 10.05 12.28 16.64
C GLU A 156 10.04 13.08 15.34
N THR A 157 11.01 12.87 14.48
CA THR A 157 11.09 13.51 13.16
C THR A 157 9.98 13.04 12.22
N ILE A 158 9.58 11.75 12.30
CA ILE A 158 8.42 11.23 11.55
C ILE A 158 7.13 11.87 12.07
N GLU A 159 6.91 11.87 13.40
CA GLU A 159 5.73 12.49 14.03
C GLU A 159 5.63 13.97 13.63
N GLN A 160 6.76 14.72 13.61
CA GLN A 160 6.79 16.10 13.15
C GLN A 160 6.42 16.22 11.65
N GLY A 161 6.87 15.32 10.81
CA GLY A 161 6.50 15.32 9.39
C GLY A 161 5.00 15.18 9.17
N PHE A 162 4.33 14.31 9.94
CA PHE A 162 2.87 14.18 9.90
C PHE A 162 2.14 15.39 10.49
N GLU A 163 2.69 16.02 11.53
CA GLU A 163 2.17 17.30 12.04
C GLU A 163 2.26 18.40 10.98
N ASP A 164 3.40 18.51 10.28
CA ASP A 164 3.60 19.47 9.19
C ASP A 164 2.59 19.20 8.05
N PHE A 165 2.37 17.94 7.70
CA PHE A 165 1.37 17.55 6.69
C PHE A 165 -0.06 17.90 7.14
N ALA A 166 -0.43 17.59 8.38
CA ALA A 166 -1.73 17.94 8.93
C ALA A 166 -1.99 19.45 8.86
N ASN A 167 -0.95 20.27 9.08
CA ASN A 167 -1.04 21.72 9.01
C ASN A 167 -1.25 22.30 7.61
N LEU A 168 -1.07 21.49 6.55
CA LEU A 168 -1.42 21.88 5.18
C LEU A 168 -2.94 21.91 4.93
N VAL A 169 -3.73 21.14 5.70
CA VAL A 169 -5.19 21.08 5.55
C VAL A 169 -5.82 22.37 6.07
N PRO A 170 -6.63 23.10 5.29
CA PRO A 170 -7.10 24.43 5.69
C PRO A 170 -8.12 24.44 6.84
N ASP A 171 -8.99 23.41 6.95
CA ASP A 171 -10.06 23.32 7.94
C ASP A 171 -9.93 22.03 8.78
N ASP A 172 -9.99 22.14 10.09
CA ASP A 172 -9.94 21.00 11.03
C ASP A 172 -11.04 19.96 10.78
N ARG A 173 -12.17 20.37 10.20
CA ARG A 173 -13.28 19.48 9.83
C ARG A 173 -12.98 18.60 8.62
N GLN A 174 -11.97 18.96 7.84
CA GLN A 174 -11.52 18.26 6.63
C GLN A 174 -10.32 17.33 6.90
N LEU A 175 -9.82 17.32 8.14
CA LEU A 175 -8.75 16.46 8.60
C LEU A 175 -9.31 15.29 9.41
N PHE A 176 -9.11 14.06 8.93
CA PHE A 176 -9.52 12.81 9.58
C PHE A 176 -8.29 12.07 10.08
N VAL A 177 -8.23 11.79 11.37
CA VAL A 177 -7.05 11.19 12.01
C VAL A 177 -7.46 9.95 12.78
N ARG A 178 -6.76 8.85 12.56
CA ARG A 178 -6.96 7.65 13.38
C ARG A 178 -6.70 7.97 14.84
N LYS A 179 -7.62 7.57 15.72
CA LYS A 179 -7.50 7.77 17.16
C LYS A 179 -6.19 7.19 17.70
N GLY A 180 -5.52 7.97 18.55
CA GLY A 180 -4.22 7.60 19.12
C GLY A 180 -3.00 8.15 18.37
N ILE A 181 -3.18 8.69 17.17
CA ILE A 181 -2.13 9.44 16.47
C ILE A 181 -1.99 10.81 17.15
N LYS A 182 -0.75 11.22 17.37
CA LYS A 182 -0.42 12.51 17.99
C LYS A 182 -0.38 13.60 16.91
N ILE A 183 -1.47 14.32 16.78
CA ILE A 183 -1.57 15.58 16.02
C ILE A 183 -2.04 16.65 16.99
N THR A 184 -1.41 17.82 16.99
CA THR A 184 -1.67 18.88 17.98
C THR A 184 -2.90 19.72 17.65
N ARG A 185 -3.22 19.87 16.36
CA ARG A 185 -4.43 20.57 15.94
C ARG A 185 -5.67 19.70 16.08
N ASN A 186 -6.84 20.33 16.12
CA ASN A 186 -8.11 19.59 16.09
C ASN A 186 -8.28 18.84 14.78
N ALA A 187 -8.92 17.67 14.87
CA ALA A 187 -9.24 16.83 13.73
C ALA A 187 -10.50 16.01 14.01
N GLN A 188 -11.13 15.48 12.97
CA GLN A 188 -12.15 14.45 13.12
C GLN A 188 -11.45 13.12 13.42
N THR A 189 -11.77 12.48 14.52
CA THR A 189 -11.15 11.21 14.91
C THR A 189 -11.94 10.02 14.38
N TYR A 190 -11.23 8.94 14.00
CA TYR A 190 -11.88 7.67 13.68
C TYR A 190 -11.17 6.47 14.33
N ALA A 191 -11.92 5.38 14.59
CA ALA A 191 -11.40 4.19 15.24
C ALA A 191 -12.22 2.93 14.93
N VAL A 192 -11.68 1.77 15.29
CA VAL A 192 -12.42 0.49 15.31
C VAL A 192 -12.39 -0.06 16.74
N ASN A 193 -13.55 -0.56 17.22
CA ASN A 193 -13.77 -1.08 18.57
C ASN A 193 -13.40 -0.07 19.69
N ASP A 194 -13.32 1.19 19.39
CA ASP A 194 -13.07 2.28 20.32
C ASP A 194 -13.89 3.51 19.92
N LYS A 195 -14.36 4.28 20.89
CA LYS A 195 -15.19 5.47 20.65
C LYS A 195 -14.35 6.63 20.09
N ALA A 196 -14.80 7.21 18.99
CA ALA A 196 -14.23 8.37 18.30
C ALA A 196 -15.35 9.22 17.72
N ASP A 197 -15.06 10.28 16.96
CA ASP A 197 -16.09 11.04 16.24
C ASP A 197 -16.80 10.15 15.22
N TYR A 198 -16.02 9.31 14.52
CA TYR A 198 -16.51 8.24 13.66
C TYR A 198 -15.89 6.93 14.12
N TYR A 199 -16.68 5.88 14.26
CA TYR A 199 -16.08 4.59 14.66
C TYR A 199 -16.90 3.42 14.13
N SER A 200 -16.23 2.28 14.01
CA SER A 200 -16.87 1.02 13.67
C SER A 200 -16.72 0.04 14.83
N ASP A 201 -17.79 -0.70 15.12
CA ASP A 201 -17.80 -1.77 16.13
C ASP A 201 -18.69 -2.93 15.70
N ASN A 202 -19.01 -3.84 16.61
CA ASN A 202 -19.87 -5.01 16.37
C ASN A 202 -19.39 -5.83 15.14
N LEU A 203 -18.07 -6.00 14.99
CA LEU A 203 -17.48 -6.76 13.89
C LEU A 203 -17.91 -8.22 13.98
N GLN A 204 -18.54 -8.75 12.95
CA GLN A 204 -18.98 -10.13 12.86
C GLN A 204 -18.48 -10.77 11.57
N MET A 205 -17.85 -11.92 11.73
CA MET A 205 -17.41 -12.75 10.60
C MET A 205 -18.55 -13.70 10.21
N LYS A 206 -18.99 -13.64 8.96
CA LYS A 206 -20.00 -14.55 8.39
C LYS A 206 -19.46 -15.17 7.09
N GLY A 207 -18.82 -16.31 7.21
CA GLY A 207 -18.12 -16.94 6.08
C GLY A 207 -16.96 -16.08 5.59
N GLU A 208 -17.03 -15.58 4.38
CA GLU A 208 -15.98 -14.76 3.76
C GLU A 208 -16.22 -13.25 3.89
N LYS A 209 -17.29 -12.83 4.58
CA LYS A 209 -17.66 -11.44 4.77
C LYS A 209 -17.44 -10.99 6.20
N ILE A 210 -17.09 -9.72 6.36
CA ILE A 210 -17.13 -9.00 7.63
C ILE A 210 -18.33 -8.06 7.57
N SER A 211 -19.20 -8.12 8.59
CA SER A 211 -20.18 -7.08 8.86
C SER A 211 -19.74 -6.25 10.04
N PHE A 212 -20.00 -4.96 10.01
CA PHE A 212 -19.70 -4.02 11.10
C PHE A 212 -20.72 -2.88 11.12
N ASP A 213 -20.88 -2.29 12.28
CA ASP A 213 -21.72 -1.11 12.48
C ASP A 213 -20.80 0.13 12.44
N PHE A 214 -21.08 1.06 11.53
CA PHE A 214 -20.41 2.35 11.42
C PHE A 214 -21.24 3.42 12.11
N HIS A 215 -20.62 4.20 12.99
CA HIS A 215 -21.23 5.25 13.77
C HIS A 215 -20.69 6.61 13.38
N THR A 216 -21.59 7.58 13.17
CA THR A 216 -21.24 8.98 12.92
C THR A 216 -21.18 9.77 14.23
N LYS A 217 -20.50 10.90 14.21
CA LYS A 217 -20.44 11.82 15.37
C LYS A 217 -21.81 12.40 15.77
N ASP A 218 -22.76 12.43 14.84
CA ASP A 218 -24.13 12.91 15.06
C ASP A 218 -25.05 11.82 15.61
N GLY A 219 -24.53 10.60 15.84
CA GLY A 219 -25.20 9.49 16.50
C GLY A 219 -25.96 8.55 15.57
N GLU A 220 -25.79 8.67 14.26
CA GLU A 220 -26.34 7.69 13.31
C GLU A 220 -25.53 6.41 13.34
N THR A 221 -26.19 5.28 13.05
CA THR A 221 -25.57 3.96 12.96
C THR A 221 -25.99 3.28 11.67
N HIS A 222 -25.02 2.81 10.90
CA HIS A 222 -25.25 2.15 9.63
C HIS A 222 -24.46 0.85 9.55
N GLN A 223 -25.14 -0.26 9.23
CA GLN A 223 -24.48 -1.55 9.04
C GLN A 223 -23.90 -1.65 7.64
N PHE A 224 -22.65 -2.13 7.57
CA PHE A 224 -21.90 -2.41 6.36
C PHE A 224 -21.51 -3.88 6.30
N GLU A 225 -21.35 -4.40 5.09
CA GLU A 225 -20.78 -5.70 4.80
C GLU A 225 -19.71 -5.55 3.72
N TRP A 226 -18.59 -6.24 3.90
CA TRP A 226 -17.55 -6.25 2.88
C TRP A 226 -16.74 -7.58 2.89
N GLU A 227 -15.99 -7.82 1.80
CA GLU A 227 -15.28 -9.10 1.59
C GLU A 227 -13.76 -9.02 1.83
N ILE A 228 -13.25 -7.84 2.22
CA ILE A 228 -11.82 -7.68 2.52
C ILE A 228 -11.59 -7.96 4.01
N PRO A 229 -10.79 -8.97 4.36
CA PRO A 229 -10.60 -9.37 5.75
C PRO A 229 -9.65 -8.43 6.52
N GLY A 230 -9.73 -8.54 7.85
CA GLY A 230 -8.83 -7.88 8.78
C GLY A 230 -9.39 -6.60 9.39
N ILE A 231 -9.21 -6.48 10.70
CA ILE A 231 -9.66 -5.31 11.48
C ILE A 231 -9.04 -4.01 10.94
N HIS A 232 -7.77 -4.05 10.53
CA HIS A 232 -7.07 -2.91 9.94
C HIS A 232 -7.74 -2.41 8.64
N ASN A 233 -8.35 -3.32 7.86
CA ASN A 233 -9.08 -2.93 6.67
C ASN A 233 -10.43 -2.28 7.02
N VAL A 234 -11.11 -2.76 8.08
CA VAL A 234 -12.29 -2.08 8.63
C VAL A 234 -11.92 -0.67 9.14
N GLU A 235 -10.74 -0.51 9.74
CA GLU A 235 -10.24 0.79 10.19
C GLU A 235 -9.98 1.73 9.00
N ASN A 236 -9.35 1.24 7.93
CA ASN A 236 -9.18 1.98 6.67
C ASN A 236 -10.54 2.37 6.06
N ALA A 237 -11.50 1.45 6.08
CA ALA A 237 -12.87 1.72 5.61
C ALA A 237 -13.57 2.76 6.47
N THR A 238 -13.39 2.72 7.80
CA THR A 238 -13.98 3.70 8.73
C THR A 238 -13.50 5.12 8.40
N GLY A 239 -12.20 5.32 8.16
CA GLY A 239 -11.65 6.61 7.75
C GLY A 239 -12.17 7.08 6.40
N ALA A 240 -12.26 6.18 5.40
CA ALA A 240 -12.82 6.50 4.08
C ALA A 240 -14.32 6.85 4.15
N LEU A 241 -15.10 6.08 4.91
CA LEU A 241 -16.54 6.33 5.11
C LEU A 241 -16.79 7.66 5.82
N ALA A 242 -15.99 7.99 6.85
CA ALA A 242 -16.08 9.27 7.56
C ALA A 242 -15.87 10.45 6.59
N LEU A 243 -14.86 10.39 5.74
CA LEU A 243 -14.57 11.41 4.74
C LEU A 243 -15.70 11.52 3.71
N LEU A 244 -16.17 10.40 3.11
CA LEU A 244 -17.20 10.43 2.08
C LEU A 244 -18.57 10.85 2.65
N HIS A 245 -18.89 10.47 3.89
CA HIS A 245 -20.06 10.98 4.58
C HIS A 245 -19.98 12.52 4.76
N HIS A 246 -18.83 13.04 5.14
CA HIS A 246 -18.61 14.48 5.27
C HIS A 246 -18.70 15.22 3.94
N LEU A 247 -18.36 14.58 2.81
CA LEU A 247 -18.61 15.08 1.46
C LEU A 247 -20.11 15.00 1.04
N GLY A 248 -20.99 14.50 1.90
CA GLY A 248 -22.43 14.43 1.68
C GLY A 248 -22.90 13.23 0.85
N VAL A 249 -22.09 12.18 0.75
CA VAL A 249 -22.48 10.95 0.04
C VAL A 249 -23.47 10.15 0.88
N ASP A 250 -24.58 9.74 0.26
CA ASP A 250 -25.64 8.96 0.88
C ASP A 250 -25.17 7.57 1.34
N PHE A 251 -25.61 7.11 2.51
CA PHE A 251 -25.20 5.83 3.07
C PHE A 251 -25.62 4.62 2.26
N GLU A 252 -26.74 4.66 1.53
CA GLU A 252 -27.14 3.55 0.67
C GLU A 252 -26.21 3.41 -0.55
N VAL A 253 -25.63 4.51 -1.03
CA VAL A 253 -24.58 4.49 -2.03
C VAL A 253 -23.29 3.90 -1.43
N LEU A 254 -22.88 4.37 -0.24
CA LEU A 254 -21.68 3.89 0.45
C LEU A 254 -21.74 2.40 0.77
N LYS A 255 -22.90 1.87 1.20
CA LYS A 255 -23.11 0.44 1.46
C LYS A 255 -22.87 -0.42 0.20
N LYS A 256 -23.44 -0.01 -0.93
CA LYS A 256 -23.26 -0.71 -2.21
C LYS A 256 -21.82 -0.64 -2.68
N ALA A 257 -21.19 0.52 -2.54
CA ALA A 257 -19.82 0.76 -2.96
C ALA A 257 -18.82 -0.09 -2.14
N ILE A 258 -18.95 -0.12 -0.81
CA ILE A 258 -18.12 -0.97 0.07
C ILE A 258 -18.24 -2.44 -0.33
N ALA A 259 -19.46 -2.94 -0.52
CA ALA A 259 -19.68 -4.33 -0.93
C ALA A 259 -19.12 -4.66 -2.34
N GLY A 260 -18.96 -3.65 -3.20
CA GLY A 260 -18.39 -3.78 -4.54
C GLY A 260 -16.88 -3.59 -4.64
N PHE A 261 -16.20 -3.23 -3.55
CA PHE A 261 -14.76 -3.04 -3.56
C PHE A 261 -14.03 -4.38 -3.61
N LYS A 262 -13.23 -4.58 -4.66
CA LYS A 262 -12.53 -5.84 -4.93
C LYS A 262 -11.12 -5.91 -4.36
N GLY A 263 -10.64 -4.80 -3.77
CA GLY A 263 -9.29 -4.70 -3.24
C GLY A 263 -8.26 -4.18 -4.23
N ILE A 264 -7.01 -4.48 -3.95
CA ILE A 264 -5.83 -3.97 -4.64
C ILE A 264 -4.92 -5.15 -4.91
N LYS A 265 -4.32 -5.22 -6.09
CA LYS A 265 -3.33 -6.26 -6.41
C LYS A 265 -2.22 -6.27 -5.38
N ARG A 266 -1.88 -7.47 -4.91
CA ARG A 266 -0.87 -7.68 -3.87
C ARG A 266 -1.20 -7.02 -2.51
N ARG A 267 -2.47 -6.81 -2.19
CA ARG A 267 -2.96 -6.42 -0.86
C ARG A 267 -4.07 -7.38 -0.48
N TYR A 268 -3.68 -8.53 0.10
CA TYR A 268 -4.58 -9.64 0.40
C TYR A 268 -5.34 -10.14 -0.85
N THR A 269 -4.65 -10.22 -2.02
CA THR A 269 -5.25 -10.80 -3.23
C THR A 269 -5.49 -12.28 -3.00
N ARG A 270 -6.77 -12.71 -2.98
CA ARG A 270 -7.17 -14.03 -2.55
C ARG A 270 -7.87 -14.80 -3.66
N HIS A 271 -7.44 -16.06 -3.85
CA HIS A 271 -8.07 -17.02 -4.73
C HIS A 271 -8.48 -18.27 -3.94
N LYS A 272 -9.67 -18.80 -4.24
CA LYS A 272 -10.15 -20.08 -3.72
C LYS A 272 -10.37 -21.03 -4.87
N PHE A 273 -9.77 -22.20 -4.78
CA PHE A 273 -9.78 -23.20 -5.85
C PHE A 273 -10.80 -24.31 -5.57
N ALA A 274 -11.12 -25.08 -6.61
CA ALA A 274 -12.14 -26.13 -6.57
C ALA A 274 -11.81 -27.23 -5.56
N ASP A 275 -10.52 -27.52 -5.34
CA ASP A 275 -10.03 -28.51 -4.34
C ASP A 275 -10.09 -27.98 -2.89
N GLY A 276 -10.57 -26.76 -2.68
CA GLY A 276 -10.69 -26.12 -1.37
C GLY A 276 -9.43 -25.39 -0.89
N LYS A 277 -8.34 -25.40 -1.65
CA LYS A 277 -7.13 -24.63 -1.36
C LYS A 277 -7.38 -23.15 -1.52
N ILE A 278 -6.64 -22.35 -0.77
CA ILE A 278 -6.67 -20.90 -0.81
C ILE A 278 -5.26 -20.40 -1.10
N TYR A 279 -5.14 -19.47 -2.02
CA TYR A 279 -3.91 -18.72 -2.26
C TYR A 279 -4.13 -17.24 -1.94
N VAL A 280 -3.21 -16.67 -1.18
CA VAL A 280 -3.17 -15.25 -0.83
C VAL A 280 -1.83 -14.68 -1.28
N ASP A 281 -1.85 -13.56 -1.98
CA ASP A 281 -0.66 -12.78 -2.32
C ASP A 281 -0.74 -11.41 -1.65
N ASP A 282 0.34 -11.01 -0.95
CA ASP A 282 0.38 -9.75 -0.23
C ASP A 282 1.74 -9.04 -0.36
N TYR A 283 1.70 -7.73 -0.34
CA TYR A 283 2.88 -6.87 -0.45
C TYR A 283 3.58 -6.61 0.89
N ALA A 284 3.04 -7.12 2.00
CA ALA A 284 3.55 -6.88 3.34
C ALA A 284 5.06 -7.13 3.44
N HIS A 285 5.78 -6.16 3.95
CA HIS A 285 7.24 -6.16 4.04
C HIS A 285 7.76 -5.50 5.33
N HIS A 286 6.86 -5.17 6.24
CA HIS A 286 7.12 -4.73 7.61
C HIS A 286 6.47 -5.73 8.59
N PRO A 287 7.05 -5.97 9.80
CA PRO A 287 6.47 -6.92 10.76
C PRO A 287 5.00 -6.67 11.10
N THR A 288 4.61 -5.42 11.27
CA THR A 288 3.20 -5.04 11.54
C THR A 288 2.27 -5.51 10.42
N GLU A 289 2.66 -5.30 9.16
CA GLU A 289 1.88 -5.71 7.99
C GLU A 289 1.85 -7.25 7.86
N LEU A 290 3.02 -7.90 8.02
CA LEU A 290 3.14 -9.35 7.97
C LEU A 290 2.28 -10.01 9.05
N ASN A 291 2.32 -9.47 10.27
CA ASN A 291 1.49 -9.92 11.37
C ASN A 291 -0.01 -9.75 11.07
N ALA A 292 -0.40 -8.63 10.46
CA ALA A 292 -1.79 -8.35 10.10
C ALA A 292 -2.32 -9.35 9.06
N VAL A 293 -1.56 -9.63 7.99
CA VAL A 293 -1.99 -10.58 6.95
C VAL A 293 -2.06 -12.01 7.47
N ILE A 294 -1.09 -12.46 8.26
CA ILE A 294 -1.09 -13.81 8.85
C ILE A 294 -2.26 -13.96 9.83
N ASN A 295 -2.49 -13.00 10.73
CA ASN A 295 -3.61 -13.04 11.65
C ASN A 295 -4.95 -13.05 10.89
N SER A 296 -5.10 -12.24 9.84
CA SER A 296 -6.32 -12.24 9.01
C SER A 296 -6.56 -13.63 8.39
N ILE A 297 -5.52 -14.30 7.88
CA ILE A 297 -5.64 -15.65 7.35
C ILE A 297 -6.09 -16.63 8.45
N ARG A 298 -5.51 -16.55 9.66
CA ARG A 298 -5.85 -17.41 10.80
C ARG A 298 -7.27 -17.18 11.29
N GLU A 299 -7.75 -15.94 11.34
CA GLU A 299 -9.14 -15.63 11.71
C GLU A 299 -10.16 -16.28 10.75
N PHE A 300 -9.89 -16.22 9.43
CA PHE A 300 -10.78 -16.79 8.43
C PHE A 300 -10.61 -18.30 8.23
N ASN A 301 -9.48 -18.86 8.65
CA ASN A 301 -9.12 -20.25 8.40
C ASN A 301 -8.39 -20.86 9.62
N PRO A 302 -9.03 -20.93 10.81
CA PRO A 302 -8.34 -21.30 12.06
C PRO A 302 -7.74 -22.71 12.05
N ASP A 303 -8.39 -23.67 11.37
CA ASP A 303 -7.99 -25.08 11.37
C ASP A 303 -7.21 -25.48 10.11
N LYS A 304 -6.90 -24.53 9.21
CA LYS A 304 -6.22 -24.82 7.96
C LYS A 304 -4.70 -24.70 8.08
N LYS A 305 -3.99 -25.63 7.44
CA LYS A 305 -2.52 -25.62 7.37
C LYS A 305 -2.04 -24.47 6.49
N LEU A 306 -1.31 -23.52 7.08
CA LEU A 306 -0.78 -22.33 6.43
C LEU A 306 0.69 -22.51 6.05
N LEU A 307 0.99 -22.49 4.75
CA LEU A 307 2.34 -22.33 4.20
C LEU A 307 2.59 -20.85 3.90
N VAL A 308 3.61 -20.28 4.52
CA VAL A 308 4.07 -18.92 4.22
C VAL A 308 5.33 -18.98 3.37
N VAL A 309 5.34 -18.25 2.26
CA VAL A 309 6.52 -18.00 1.42
C VAL A 309 6.84 -16.53 1.54
N PHE A 310 7.91 -16.18 2.24
CA PHE A 310 8.27 -14.79 2.53
C PHE A 310 9.56 -14.40 1.84
N GLN A 311 9.54 -13.26 1.14
CA GLN A 311 10.75 -12.62 0.61
C GLN A 311 11.04 -11.35 1.40
N PRO A 312 12.08 -11.34 2.27
CA PRO A 312 12.50 -10.10 2.94
C PRO A 312 12.96 -9.06 1.93
N HIS A 313 12.73 -7.79 2.24
CA HIS A 313 13.09 -6.65 1.37
C HIS A 313 14.01 -5.70 2.10
N LEU A 314 15.21 -5.44 1.54
CA LEU A 314 16.34 -4.70 2.09
C LEU A 314 17.04 -5.42 3.27
N PHE A 315 18.36 -5.41 3.25
CA PHE A 315 19.18 -5.98 4.34
C PHE A 315 19.03 -5.16 5.63
N SER A 316 19.06 -3.82 5.51
CA SER A 316 18.86 -2.91 6.64
C SER A 316 17.55 -3.16 7.36
N ARG A 317 16.43 -3.20 6.64
CA ARG A 317 15.11 -3.48 7.22
C ARG A 317 15.04 -4.87 7.84
N THR A 318 15.62 -5.88 7.18
CA THR A 318 15.66 -7.25 7.71
C THR A 318 16.43 -7.30 9.03
N LYS A 319 17.52 -6.55 9.15
CA LYS A 319 18.32 -6.43 10.37
C LYS A 319 17.55 -5.73 11.49
N ASP A 320 17.00 -4.55 11.18
CA ASP A 320 16.39 -3.66 12.18
C ASP A 320 15.10 -4.26 12.78
N PHE A 321 14.37 -5.05 12.00
CA PHE A 321 13.09 -5.64 12.39
C PHE A 321 13.11 -7.17 12.51
N ALA A 322 14.27 -7.79 12.63
CA ALA A 322 14.45 -9.25 12.61
C ALA A 322 13.56 -9.98 13.63
N ASP A 323 13.49 -9.50 14.86
CA ASP A 323 12.72 -10.15 15.94
C ASP A 323 11.21 -10.06 15.67
N GLY A 324 10.73 -8.93 15.14
CA GLY A 324 9.34 -8.77 14.73
C GLY A 324 8.95 -9.64 13.53
N PHE A 325 9.85 -9.81 12.56
CA PHE A 325 9.66 -10.77 11.47
C PHE A 325 9.61 -12.20 11.99
N ALA A 326 10.55 -12.57 12.87
CA ALA A 326 10.60 -13.90 13.46
C ALA A 326 9.33 -14.23 14.24
N GLU A 327 8.81 -13.30 15.06
CA GLU A 327 7.56 -13.46 15.79
C GLU A 327 6.37 -13.66 14.84
N SER A 328 6.26 -12.84 13.80
CA SER A 328 5.15 -12.93 12.83
C SER A 328 5.19 -14.24 12.06
N LEU A 329 6.36 -14.64 11.53
CA LEU A 329 6.55 -15.86 10.76
C LEU A 329 6.37 -17.13 11.58
N SER A 330 6.61 -17.08 12.90
CA SER A 330 6.41 -18.21 13.82
C SER A 330 4.94 -18.61 13.98
N LYS A 331 3.99 -17.83 13.45
CA LYS A 331 2.55 -18.13 13.43
C LYS A 331 2.12 -19.02 12.27
N ALA A 332 3.02 -19.30 11.32
CA ALA A 332 2.79 -20.24 10.23
C ALA A 332 2.83 -21.70 10.71
N ASP A 333 2.35 -22.66 9.90
CA ASP A 333 2.60 -24.09 10.11
C ASP A 333 3.86 -24.55 9.37
N GLU A 334 4.14 -23.87 8.25
CA GLU A 334 5.32 -24.13 7.43
C GLU A 334 5.82 -22.83 6.80
N LEU A 335 7.14 -22.64 6.73
CA LEU A 335 7.79 -21.45 6.21
C LEU A 335 8.81 -21.80 5.13
N LEU A 336 8.68 -21.15 3.97
CA LEU A 336 9.70 -21.06 2.94
C LEU A 336 10.21 -19.62 2.89
N LEU A 337 11.44 -19.40 3.39
CA LEU A 337 12.06 -18.08 3.42
C LEU A 337 12.93 -17.91 2.19
N LEU A 338 12.65 -16.89 1.36
CA LEU A 338 13.42 -16.62 0.15
C LEU A 338 14.64 -15.73 0.44
N ASP A 339 15.57 -15.69 -0.52
CA ASP A 339 16.68 -14.75 -0.48
C ASP A 339 16.18 -13.31 -0.31
N ILE A 340 16.93 -12.52 0.49
CA ILE A 340 16.60 -11.12 0.71
C ILE A 340 16.67 -10.37 -0.63
N TYR A 341 15.61 -9.65 -0.97
CA TYR A 341 15.62 -8.77 -2.13
C TYR A 341 16.38 -7.47 -1.81
N PRO A 342 17.54 -7.23 -2.43
CA PRO A 342 18.45 -6.16 -2.01
C PRO A 342 17.96 -4.77 -2.41
N ALA A 343 17.10 -4.66 -3.44
CA ALA A 343 16.68 -3.40 -4.08
C ALA A 343 17.92 -2.52 -4.40
N ARG A 344 18.16 -1.49 -3.59
CA ARG A 344 19.25 -0.52 -3.77
C ARG A 344 20.48 -0.79 -2.88
N GLU A 345 20.45 -1.82 -2.05
CA GLU A 345 21.53 -2.15 -1.11
C GLU A 345 22.47 -3.18 -1.68
N LEU A 346 23.73 -3.15 -1.26
CA LEU A 346 24.75 -4.11 -1.62
C LEU A 346 24.98 -5.11 -0.47
N GLN A 347 24.97 -6.40 -0.76
CA GLN A 347 25.17 -7.46 0.23
C GLN A 347 26.48 -7.30 1.01
N GLU A 348 27.53 -6.77 0.37
CA GLU A 348 28.86 -6.57 1.01
C GLU A 348 28.81 -5.65 2.23
N ASN A 349 27.84 -4.71 2.28
CA ASN A 349 27.64 -3.82 3.43
C ASN A 349 26.85 -4.49 4.58
N PHE A 350 26.31 -5.70 4.34
CA PHE A 350 25.46 -6.45 5.26
C PHE A 350 25.80 -7.94 5.25
N SER A 351 27.10 -8.28 5.24
CA SER A 351 27.59 -9.64 5.01
C SER A 351 27.03 -10.69 5.98
N GLU A 352 26.68 -10.29 7.19
CA GLU A 352 26.09 -11.15 8.23
C GLU A 352 24.55 -11.29 8.14
N ILE A 353 23.88 -10.45 7.34
CA ILE A 353 22.43 -10.44 7.23
C ILE A 353 22.02 -11.29 6.03
N THR A 354 21.60 -12.50 6.30
CA THR A 354 21.11 -13.46 5.29
C THR A 354 19.75 -14.03 5.69
N SER A 355 19.13 -14.74 4.77
CA SER A 355 17.86 -15.42 5.07
C SER A 355 18.05 -16.54 6.09
N GLU A 356 19.19 -17.24 6.09
CA GLU A 356 19.54 -18.22 7.11
C GLU A 356 19.64 -17.59 8.49
N TRP A 357 20.31 -16.43 8.60
CA TRP A 357 20.38 -15.67 9.85
C TRP A 357 19.02 -15.27 10.40
N LEU A 358 18.09 -14.84 9.54
CA LEU A 358 16.71 -14.55 9.96
C LEU A 358 15.96 -15.84 10.33
N LEU A 359 16.13 -16.90 9.53
CA LEU A 359 15.47 -18.19 9.77
C LEU A 359 15.82 -18.79 11.14
N GLU A 360 17.06 -18.63 11.61
CA GLU A 360 17.48 -19.11 12.93
C GLU A 360 16.65 -18.52 14.08
N LYS A 361 16.18 -17.27 13.93
CA LYS A 361 15.37 -16.56 14.92
C LYS A 361 13.90 -17.01 14.93
N VAL A 362 13.39 -17.60 13.85
CA VAL A 362 12.00 -18.03 13.73
C VAL A 362 11.77 -19.28 14.56
N ASN A 363 10.80 -19.26 15.45
CA ASN A 363 10.42 -20.41 16.28
C ASN A 363 9.39 -21.28 15.56
N LEU A 364 9.84 -22.06 14.57
CA LEU A 364 9.01 -22.97 13.79
C LEU A 364 9.83 -24.23 13.45
N GLN A 365 9.19 -25.40 13.50
CA GLN A 365 9.85 -26.67 13.21
C GLN A 365 10.02 -26.88 11.69
N ASN A 366 8.96 -26.63 10.93
CA ASN A 366 8.95 -26.82 9.47
C ASN A 366 9.33 -25.50 8.78
N LYS A 367 10.62 -25.26 8.61
CA LYS A 367 11.15 -24.05 7.98
C LYS A 367 12.38 -24.35 7.16
N GLU A 368 12.50 -23.70 6.01
CA GLU A 368 13.69 -23.81 5.16
C GLU A 368 13.94 -22.52 4.36
N VAL A 369 15.15 -22.33 3.89
CA VAL A 369 15.54 -21.27 2.93
C VAL A 369 15.42 -21.77 1.50
N SER A 370 15.09 -20.87 0.57
CA SER A 370 15.07 -21.16 -0.86
C SER A 370 15.42 -19.95 -1.70
N THR A 371 15.99 -20.20 -2.87
CA THR A 371 16.05 -19.16 -3.89
C THR A 371 14.68 -18.95 -4.54
N LEU A 372 14.44 -17.76 -5.10
CA LEU A 372 13.22 -17.49 -5.85
C LEU A 372 13.04 -18.48 -7.02
N ALA A 373 14.11 -18.83 -7.70
CA ALA A 373 14.10 -19.77 -8.84
C ALA A 373 13.61 -21.17 -8.45
N ALA A 374 13.93 -21.65 -7.25
CA ALA A 374 13.54 -22.97 -6.75
C ALA A 374 12.20 -22.94 -5.98
N ALA A 375 11.68 -21.76 -5.67
CA ALA A 375 10.53 -21.61 -4.78
C ALA A 375 9.27 -22.31 -5.31
N PHE A 376 8.98 -22.17 -6.61
CA PHE A 376 7.78 -22.74 -7.20
C PHE A 376 7.76 -24.28 -7.12
N ASP A 377 8.89 -24.95 -7.40
CA ASP A 377 8.99 -26.40 -7.30
C ASP A 377 8.91 -26.87 -5.84
N LYS A 378 9.50 -26.13 -4.92
CA LYS A 378 9.35 -26.40 -3.49
C LYS A 378 7.89 -26.26 -3.04
N ILE A 379 7.19 -25.19 -3.42
CA ILE A 379 5.75 -25.00 -3.12
C ILE A 379 4.94 -26.19 -3.60
N LYS A 380 5.18 -26.69 -4.83
CA LYS A 380 4.47 -27.85 -5.39
C LYS A 380 4.69 -29.13 -4.60
N SER A 381 5.82 -29.27 -3.91
CA SER A 381 6.15 -30.43 -3.09
C SER A 381 5.57 -30.38 -1.66
N LYS A 382 5.02 -29.26 -1.24
CA LYS A 382 4.48 -29.03 0.10
C LYS A 382 3.01 -29.40 0.19
N ASP A 383 2.60 -29.79 1.39
CA ASP A 383 1.19 -29.98 1.75
C ASP A 383 0.70 -28.75 2.51
N PHE A 384 -0.38 -28.13 2.05
CA PHE A 384 -1.00 -26.95 2.65
C PHE A 384 -2.48 -26.85 2.25
N ASP A 385 -3.26 -26.14 3.06
CA ASP A 385 -4.63 -25.70 2.74
C ASP A 385 -4.64 -24.24 2.29
N VAL A 386 -3.79 -23.42 2.90
CA VAL A 386 -3.62 -22.00 2.56
C VAL A 386 -2.16 -21.75 2.22
N LEU A 387 -1.92 -21.13 1.06
CA LEU A 387 -0.62 -20.62 0.64
C LEU A 387 -0.65 -19.09 0.73
N LEU A 388 0.34 -18.51 1.43
CA LEU A 388 0.60 -17.07 1.44
C LEU A 388 1.95 -16.81 0.78
N THR A 389 1.97 -16.07 -0.35
CA THR A 389 3.20 -15.41 -0.84
C THR A 389 3.22 -13.96 -0.37
N VAL A 390 4.34 -13.52 0.23
CA VAL A 390 4.39 -12.20 0.85
C VAL A 390 5.76 -11.55 0.72
N GLY A 391 5.77 -10.24 0.40
CA GLY A 391 6.98 -9.43 0.28
C GLY A 391 6.92 -8.36 -0.81
N ALA A 392 7.72 -7.31 -0.70
CA ALA A 392 7.78 -6.18 -1.62
C ALA A 392 8.78 -6.35 -2.78
N GLY A 393 9.51 -7.47 -2.80
CA GLY A 393 10.47 -7.81 -3.85
C GLY A 393 9.81 -8.39 -5.10
N ASN A 394 10.56 -9.23 -5.80
CA ASN A 394 10.13 -9.87 -7.04
C ASN A 394 9.43 -11.23 -6.85
N ILE A 395 8.99 -11.53 -5.63
CA ILE A 395 8.20 -12.73 -5.32
C ILE A 395 6.91 -12.82 -6.14
N ASP A 396 6.35 -11.69 -6.56
CA ASP A 396 5.15 -11.60 -7.41
C ASP A 396 5.30 -12.27 -8.78
N THR A 397 6.52 -12.53 -9.22
CA THR A 397 6.78 -13.31 -10.43
C THR A 397 6.30 -14.77 -10.32
N LEU A 398 6.06 -15.26 -9.11
CA LEU A 398 5.50 -16.58 -8.85
C LEU A 398 3.96 -16.62 -9.01
N TYR A 399 3.29 -15.46 -8.97
CA TYR A 399 1.83 -15.36 -8.86
C TYR A 399 1.08 -16.10 -9.97
N ASP A 400 1.33 -15.75 -11.23
CA ASP A 400 0.60 -16.32 -12.37
C ASP A 400 0.82 -17.84 -12.45
N GLY A 401 2.07 -18.32 -12.24
CA GLY A 401 2.39 -19.74 -12.25
C GLY A 401 1.71 -20.53 -11.12
N ILE A 402 1.59 -19.93 -9.93
CA ILE A 402 0.88 -20.55 -8.79
C ILE A 402 -0.62 -20.64 -9.08
N VAL A 403 -1.23 -19.56 -9.58
CA VAL A 403 -2.67 -19.55 -9.93
C VAL A 403 -2.96 -20.60 -10.98
N GLU A 404 -2.23 -20.60 -12.09
CA GLU A 404 -2.41 -21.59 -13.17
C GLU A 404 -2.23 -23.03 -12.67
N TRP A 405 -1.24 -23.28 -11.85
CA TRP A 405 -1.01 -24.60 -11.27
C TRP A 405 -2.13 -25.07 -10.36
N LEU A 406 -2.68 -24.18 -9.51
CA LEU A 406 -3.77 -24.51 -8.60
C LEU A 406 -5.12 -24.64 -9.31
N GLU A 407 -5.34 -23.92 -10.42
CA GLU A 407 -6.53 -24.06 -11.27
C GLU A 407 -6.58 -25.40 -12.01
N ASN A 408 -5.41 -25.96 -12.35
CA ASN A 408 -5.29 -27.20 -13.12
C ASN A 408 -5.13 -28.46 -12.24
N ARG A 409 -5.38 -28.37 -10.95
CA ARG A 409 -5.44 -29.48 -10.00
C ARG A 409 -6.85 -30.00 -9.88
#